data_256bb0f7a68045a91f45bf4470a98c37
#
_entry.id   256bb0f7a68045a91f45bf4470a98c37
#
_cell.length_a   1.000
_cell.length_b   1.000
_cell.length_c   1.000
_cell.angle_alpha   90.00
_cell.angle_beta   90.00
_cell.angle_gamma   90.00
#
_symmetry.space_group_name_H-M   'P 1'
#
loop_
_entity.id
_entity.type
_entity.pdbx_description
1 polymer ?
#
loop_
_entity_poly.entity_id
_entity_poly.type
_entity_poly.pdbx_seq_one_letter_code
_entity_poly.pdbx_strand_id
1 'polypeptide(L)'
;MPVPDLFKQGLARGWKTHDGSRLENDLTLEADVAIVGSGAGGGTTAEILSAAGYKVLLIEEGPLKTSDDFKMQEAEAYPNLYQEGIGRMSKDGAITILQGRAVGGTTLVNWTSSFRTPPQTLAHWAEAHTVKGHDVESMAPWFEKMEQRLGVAPWAVPPNANNEVLRTGCDKLGYHWAVI
;
A
#
# COMPACT_ATOMS: atom_id res chain seq x y z
N MET A 1 -17.81 -14.51 -7.60
CA MET A 1 -17.61 -13.56 -8.72
C MET A 1 -16.15 -13.11 -8.65
N PRO A 2 -15.44 -12.95 -9.78
CA PRO A 2 -14.08 -12.42 -9.76
C PRO A 2 -14.09 -11.00 -9.20
N VAL A 3 -13.07 -10.66 -8.41
CA VAL A 3 -12.87 -9.30 -7.89
C VAL A 3 -12.59 -8.36 -9.07
N PRO A 4 -13.30 -7.24 -9.20
CA PRO A 4 -13.07 -6.31 -10.30
C PRO A 4 -11.68 -5.68 -10.22
N ASP A 5 -10.95 -5.65 -11.32
CA ASP A 5 -9.71 -4.88 -11.44
C ASP A 5 -10.04 -3.41 -11.72
N LEU A 6 -9.84 -2.57 -10.73
CA LEU A 6 -10.16 -1.14 -10.81
C LEU A 6 -9.29 -0.38 -11.81
N PHE A 7 -8.04 -0.80 -12.02
CA PHE A 7 -7.17 -0.18 -13.01
C PHE A 7 -7.64 -0.50 -14.43
N LYS A 8 -7.97 -1.76 -14.72
CA LYS A 8 -8.55 -2.14 -16.01
C LYS A 8 -9.86 -1.39 -16.29
N GLN A 9 -10.72 -1.29 -15.27
CA GLN A 9 -11.97 -0.53 -15.41
C GLN A 9 -11.71 0.95 -15.62
N GLY A 10 -10.75 1.55 -14.91
CA GLY A 10 -10.37 2.94 -15.05
C GLY A 10 -9.82 3.25 -16.44
N LEU A 11 -8.92 2.42 -16.96
CA LEU A 11 -8.39 2.54 -18.32
C LEU A 11 -9.52 2.42 -19.36
N ALA A 12 -10.42 1.46 -19.20
CA ALA A 12 -11.58 1.29 -20.09
C ALA A 12 -12.55 2.49 -20.03
N ARG A 13 -12.61 3.21 -18.92
CA ARG A 13 -13.39 4.46 -18.76
C ARG A 13 -12.66 5.70 -19.28
N GLY A 14 -11.45 5.55 -19.80
CA GLY A 14 -10.68 6.64 -20.38
C GLY A 14 -9.87 7.44 -19.35
N TRP A 15 -9.33 6.80 -18.33
CA TRP A 15 -8.34 7.46 -17.46
C TRP A 15 -7.22 8.06 -18.30
N LYS A 16 -6.85 9.29 -17.98
CA LYS A 16 -5.74 9.99 -18.63
C LYS A 16 -4.43 9.48 -18.03
N THR A 17 -3.77 8.62 -18.77
CA THR A 17 -2.46 8.06 -18.40
C THR A 17 -1.44 8.36 -19.49
N HIS A 18 -0.23 8.65 -19.09
CA HIS A 18 0.92 8.85 -19.98
C HIS A 18 2.02 7.89 -19.55
N ASP A 19 2.41 7.00 -20.45
CA ASP A 19 3.53 6.10 -20.25
C ASP A 19 4.82 6.81 -20.70
N GLY A 20 5.63 7.26 -19.73
CA GLY A 20 6.87 7.97 -19.98
C GLY A 20 7.88 7.20 -20.84
N SER A 21 7.82 5.86 -20.82
CA SER A 21 8.69 5.01 -21.63
C SER A 21 8.35 5.02 -23.14
N ARG A 22 7.17 5.55 -23.49
CA ARG A 22 6.63 5.58 -24.85
C ARG A 22 6.49 7.00 -25.40
N LEU A 23 6.96 8.00 -24.67
CA LEU A 23 6.92 9.37 -25.14
C LEU A 23 7.99 9.58 -26.24
N GLU A 24 7.57 10.03 -27.40
CA GLU A 24 8.45 10.38 -28.52
C GLU A 24 8.96 11.84 -28.43
N ASN A 25 8.25 12.67 -27.71
CA ASN A 25 8.54 14.10 -27.52
C ASN A 25 8.29 14.53 -26.06
N ASP A 26 8.85 15.65 -25.68
CA ASP A 26 8.60 16.27 -24.38
C ASP A 26 7.10 16.54 -24.19
N LEU A 27 6.61 16.22 -23.00
CA LEU A 27 5.22 16.43 -22.61
C LEU A 27 5.14 17.51 -21.53
N THR A 28 4.43 18.58 -21.80
CA THR A 28 4.12 19.62 -20.82
C THR A 28 2.67 19.49 -20.38
N LEU A 29 2.45 19.37 -19.08
CA LEU A 29 1.11 19.28 -18.48
C LEU A 29 0.93 20.38 -17.44
N GLU A 30 -0.31 20.89 -17.34
CA GLU A 30 -0.71 21.86 -16.33
C GLU A 30 -1.65 21.19 -15.31
N ALA A 31 -1.39 21.44 -14.04
CA ALA A 31 -2.20 20.97 -12.92
C ALA A 31 -2.17 21.97 -11.77
N ASP A 32 -3.19 21.93 -10.91
CA ASP A 32 -3.21 22.72 -9.68
C ASP A 32 -2.24 22.14 -8.65
N VAL A 33 -2.10 20.80 -8.65
CA VAL A 33 -1.23 20.06 -7.73
C VAL A 33 -0.51 18.94 -8.48
N ALA A 34 0.82 18.88 -8.33
CA ALA A 34 1.65 17.77 -8.76
C ALA A 34 2.05 16.93 -7.54
N ILE A 35 1.77 15.63 -7.58
CA ILE A 35 2.11 14.66 -6.53
C ILE A 35 3.16 13.71 -7.10
N VAL A 36 4.29 13.54 -6.41
CA VAL A 36 5.35 12.60 -6.77
C VAL A 36 5.23 11.35 -5.91
N GLY A 37 5.04 10.21 -6.57
CA GLY A 37 4.83 8.90 -5.95
C GLY A 37 3.35 8.57 -5.72
N SER A 38 2.95 7.39 -6.17
CA SER A 38 1.57 6.87 -6.08
C SER A 38 1.35 5.86 -4.95
N GLY A 39 2.29 5.76 -4.01
CA GLY A 39 2.14 4.93 -2.81
C GLY A 39 0.98 5.38 -1.91
N ALA A 40 0.89 4.82 -0.70
CA ALA A 40 -0.21 5.07 0.23
C ALA A 40 -0.49 6.57 0.46
N GLY A 41 0.54 7.38 0.69
CA GLY A 41 0.40 8.82 0.91
C GLY A 41 -0.04 9.56 -0.35
N GLY A 42 0.66 9.35 -1.47
CA GLY A 42 0.35 10.03 -2.73
C GLY A 42 -1.01 9.66 -3.29
N GLY A 43 -1.38 8.39 -3.24
CA GLY A 43 -2.69 7.91 -3.69
C GLY A 43 -3.84 8.50 -2.86
N THR A 44 -3.73 8.49 -1.53
CA THR A 44 -4.73 9.08 -0.63
C THR A 44 -4.86 10.59 -0.84
N THR A 45 -3.72 11.28 -0.97
CA THR A 45 -3.72 12.73 -1.23
C THR A 45 -4.37 13.06 -2.57
N ALA A 46 -4.05 12.28 -3.62
CA ALA A 46 -4.64 12.46 -4.95
C ALA A 46 -6.16 12.27 -4.92
N GLU A 47 -6.66 11.23 -4.23
CA GLU A 47 -8.10 10.98 -4.07
C GLU A 47 -8.80 12.17 -3.39
N ILE A 48 -8.26 12.67 -2.29
CA ILE A 48 -8.86 13.76 -1.51
C ILE A 48 -8.86 15.06 -2.32
N LEU A 49 -7.74 15.42 -2.92
CA LEU A 49 -7.63 16.69 -3.67
C LEU A 49 -8.46 16.66 -4.97
N SER A 50 -8.48 15.54 -5.69
CA SER A 50 -9.31 15.42 -6.88
C SER A 50 -10.81 15.46 -6.54
N ALA A 51 -11.22 14.83 -5.44
CA ALA A 51 -12.59 14.93 -4.93
C ALA A 51 -12.98 16.35 -4.50
N ALA A 52 -12.01 17.16 -4.06
CA ALA A 52 -12.20 18.58 -3.77
C ALA A 52 -12.21 19.47 -5.02
N GLY A 53 -12.05 18.91 -6.21
CA GLY A 53 -12.14 19.61 -7.50
C GLY A 53 -10.81 20.12 -8.07
N TYR A 54 -9.69 19.83 -7.41
CA TYR A 54 -8.37 20.18 -7.94
C TYR A 54 -7.97 19.29 -9.12
N LYS A 55 -7.31 19.89 -10.11
CA LYS A 55 -6.66 19.19 -11.21
C LYS A 55 -5.33 18.61 -10.71
N VAL A 56 -5.31 17.32 -10.42
CA VAL A 56 -4.15 16.62 -9.84
C VAL A 56 -3.37 15.91 -10.93
N LEU A 57 -2.05 16.09 -10.94
CA LEU A 57 -1.09 15.31 -11.70
C LEU A 57 -0.34 14.37 -10.74
N LEU A 58 -0.51 13.07 -10.91
CA LEU A 58 0.20 12.05 -10.14
C LEU A 58 1.34 11.50 -11.00
N ILE A 59 2.57 11.63 -10.51
CA ILE A 59 3.80 11.20 -11.19
C ILE A 59 4.35 9.99 -10.46
N GLU A 60 4.55 8.89 -11.17
CA GLU A 60 5.07 7.62 -10.62
C GLU A 60 6.23 7.11 -11.46
N GLU A 61 7.32 6.68 -10.82
CA GLU A 61 8.49 6.15 -11.54
C GLU A 61 8.26 4.72 -12.07
N GLY A 62 7.41 3.96 -11.39
CA GLY A 62 7.13 2.57 -11.71
C GLY A 62 5.98 2.40 -12.71
N PRO A 63 5.89 1.23 -13.35
CA PRO A 63 4.87 0.97 -14.36
C PRO A 63 3.46 0.81 -13.75
N LEU A 64 2.44 1.12 -14.55
CA LEU A 64 1.06 0.73 -14.26
C LEU A 64 0.90 -0.75 -14.57
N LYS A 65 0.53 -1.54 -13.56
CA LYS A 65 0.25 -2.97 -13.67
C LYS A 65 -1.21 -3.27 -13.35
N THR A 66 -1.75 -4.25 -14.04
CA THR A 66 -3.12 -4.74 -13.87
C THR A 66 -3.10 -6.21 -13.46
N SER A 67 -4.26 -6.79 -13.16
CA SER A 67 -4.36 -8.21 -12.82
C SER A 67 -3.79 -9.15 -13.89
N ASP A 68 -3.75 -8.72 -15.16
CA ASP A 68 -3.18 -9.51 -16.25
C ASP A 68 -1.64 -9.62 -16.19
N ASP A 69 -0.99 -8.70 -15.49
CA ASP A 69 0.46 -8.66 -15.35
C ASP A 69 0.99 -9.56 -14.22
N PHE A 70 0.10 -9.98 -13.29
CA PHE A 70 0.51 -10.77 -12.13
C PHE A 70 0.47 -12.26 -12.41
N LYS A 71 1.63 -12.90 -12.50
CA LYS A 71 1.76 -14.33 -12.82
C LYS A 71 1.95 -15.21 -11.58
N MET A 72 1.96 -14.63 -10.38
CA MET A 72 2.21 -15.32 -9.12
C MET A 72 3.54 -16.07 -9.10
N GLN A 73 4.55 -15.51 -9.75
CA GLN A 73 5.92 -16.04 -9.82
C GLN A 73 6.91 -15.02 -9.28
N GLU A 74 7.62 -15.37 -8.23
CA GLU A 74 8.58 -14.46 -7.57
C GLU A 74 9.70 -14.00 -8.50
N ALA A 75 10.19 -14.89 -9.35
CA ALA A 75 11.23 -14.58 -10.34
C ALA A 75 10.83 -13.47 -11.32
N GLU A 76 9.52 -13.28 -11.56
CA GLU A 76 9.00 -12.18 -12.36
C GLU A 76 8.59 -10.98 -11.50
N ALA A 77 8.03 -11.22 -10.31
CA ALA A 77 7.50 -10.18 -9.46
C ALA A 77 8.61 -9.28 -8.88
N TYR A 78 9.68 -9.87 -8.37
CA TYR A 78 10.73 -9.11 -7.69
C TYR A 78 11.43 -8.09 -8.61
N PRO A 79 11.93 -8.44 -9.79
CA PRO A 79 12.58 -7.46 -10.65
C PRO A 79 11.62 -6.42 -11.24
N ASN A 80 10.34 -6.74 -11.39
CA ASN A 80 9.37 -5.89 -12.07
C ASN A 80 8.54 -4.99 -11.14
N LEU A 81 8.39 -5.36 -9.86
CA LEU A 81 7.49 -4.67 -8.93
C LEU A 81 8.20 -4.04 -7.72
N TYR A 82 9.45 -4.39 -7.48
CA TYR A 82 10.20 -3.92 -6.32
C TYR A 82 11.41 -3.08 -6.69
N GLN A 83 11.75 -2.14 -5.83
CA GLN A 83 13.00 -1.38 -5.95
C GLN A 83 14.18 -2.33 -5.86
N GLU A 84 15.09 -2.23 -6.86
CA GLU A 84 16.33 -3.01 -6.93
C GLU A 84 16.08 -4.54 -6.86
N GLY A 85 14.90 -5.01 -7.31
CA GLY A 85 14.53 -6.42 -7.29
C GLY A 85 14.58 -7.04 -5.89
N ILE A 86 14.11 -6.32 -4.86
CA ILE A 86 14.22 -6.61 -3.41
C ILE A 86 15.63 -6.49 -2.80
N GLY A 87 16.61 -6.06 -3.59
CA GLY A 87 18.00 -5.92 -3.12
C GLY A 87 18.29 -4.70 -2.25
N ARG A 88 17.30 -3.80 -2.05
CA ARG A 88 17.49 -2.59 -1.26
C ARG A 88 17.68 -2.90 0.22
N MET A 89 18.76 -2.37 0.79
CA MET A 89 19.13 -2.58 2.20
C MET A 89 19.58 -1.27 2.83
N SER A 90 19.57 -1.23 4.17
CA SER A 90 20.26 -0.19 4.93
C SER A 90 21.77 -0.22 4.63
N LYS A 91 22.48 0.91 4.86
CA LYS A 91 23.91 1.04 4.55
C LYS A 91 24.78 -0.03 5.22
N ASP A 92 24.39 -0.48 6.40
CA ASP A 92 25.07 -1.52 7.18
C ASP A 92 24.60 -2.94 6.85
N GLY A 93 23.64 -3.08 5.91
CA GLY A 93 23.07 -4.37 5.53
C GLY A 93 22.16 -5.02 6.58
N ALA A 94 21.86 -4.33 7.69
CA ALA A 94 21.09 -4.91 8.79
C ALA A 94 19.58 -4.99 8.51
N ILE A 95 19.05 -4.11 7.65
CA ILE A 95 17.62 -4.02 7.36
C ILE A 95 17.39 -4.14 5.86
N THR A 96 16.61 -5.13 5.46
CA THR A 96 16.08 -5.23 4.09
C THR A 96 14.87 -4.32 3.94
N ILE A 97 14.85 -3.49 2.89
CA ILE A 97 13.79 -2.54 2.62
C ILE A 97 12.96 -3.05 1.43
N LEU A 98 11.83 -3.66 1.73
CA LEU A 98 10.89 -4.12 0.70
C LEU A 98 10.01 -2.94 0.27
N GLN A 99 10.37 -2.33 -0.84
CA GLN A 99 9.68 -1.16 -1.39
C GLN A 99 9.15 -1.46 -2.79
N GLY A 100 7.84 -1.24 -2.98
CA GLY A 100 7.22 -1.37 -4.30
C GLY A 100 7.64 -0.26 -5.26
N ARG A 101 7.80 -0.62 -6.53
CA ARG A 101 8.09 0.27 -7.66
C ARG A 101 7.10 0.02 -8.78
N ALA A 102 5.90 0.51 -8.60
CA ALA A 102 4.79 0.45 -9.55
C ALA A 102 3.73 1.47 -9.13
N VAL A 103 2.75 1.75 -9.98
CA VAL A 103 1.57 2.53 -9.56
C VAL A 103 0.89 1.85 -8.38
N GLY A 104 0.78 2.57 -7.27
CA GLY A 104 0.36 2.04 -5.96
C GLY A 104 1.51 1.85 -4.97
N GLY A 105 2.77 1.88 -5.42
CA GLY A 105 3.95 1.71 -4.57
C GLY A 105 3.89 0.41 -3.75
N THR A 106 4.32 0.47 -2.49
CA THR A 106 4.31 -0.70 -1.58
C THR A 106 2.90 -1.21 -1.28
N THR A 107 1.84 -0.41 -1.47
CA THR A 107 0.46 -0.89 -1.30
C THR A 107 0.05 -1.93 -2.35
N LEU A 108 0.78 -2.02 -3.48
CA LEU A 108 0.55 -3.04 -4.50
C LEU A 108 1.18 -4.40 -4.14
N VAL A 109 2.24 -4.41 -3.35
CA VAL A 109 3.11 -5.59 -3.10
C VAL A 109 3.17 -6.01 -1.64
N ASN A 110 2.28 -5.52 -0.78
CA ASN A 110 2.20 -5.89 0.62
C ASN A 110 1.40 -7.19 0.83
N TRP A 111 1.39 -7.71 2.06
CA TRP A 111 0.62 -8.90 2.45
C TRP A 111 -0.78 -8.60 2.97
N THR A 112 -1.27 -7.38 2.79
CA THR A 112 -2.60 -6.93 3.26
C THR A 112 -2.87 -7.03 4.76
N SER A 113 -1.84 -7.35 5.57
CA SER A 113 -1.95 -7.34 7.03
C SER A 113 -2.16 -5.90 7.50
N SER A 114 -3.24 -5.67 8.25
CA SER A 114 -3.67 -4.33 8.64
C SER A 114 -3.69 -4.19 10.16
N PHE A 115 -2.91 -3.27 10.69
CA PHE A 115 -2.83 -2.99 12.12
C PHE A 115 -2.97 -1.49 12.37
N ARG A 116 -3.71 -1.14 13.40
CA ARG A 116 -3.64 0.22 13.93
C ARG A 116 -2.31 0.40 14.65
N THR A 117 -1.74 1.60 14.57
CA THR A 117 -0.51 1.92 15.33
C THR A 117 -0.74 1.69 16.81
N PRO A 118 0.10 0.88 17.49
CA PRO A 118 -0.09 0.60 18.91
C PRO A 118 -0.04 1.86 19.77
N PRO A 119 -0.85 1.95 20.84
CA PRO A 119 -0.91 3.12 21.72
C PRO A 119 0.46 3.55 22.27
N GLN A 120 1.30 2.59 22.66
CA GLN A 120 2.65 2.86 23.16
C GLN A 120 3.57 3.47 22.08
N THR A 121 3.36 3.14 20.81
CA THR A 121 4.11 3.74 19.70
C THR A 121 3.70 5.19 19.49
N LEU A 122 2.39 5.48 19.54
CA LEU A 122 1.88 6.86 19.45
C LEU A 122 2.38 7.71 20.61
N ALA A 123 2.38 7.17 21.82
CA ALA A 123 2.95 7.84 23.00
C ALA A 123 4.44 8.12 22.82
N HIS A 124 5.21 7.14 22.37
CA HIS A 124 6.64 7.31 22.09
C HIS A 124 6.90 8.41 21.04
N TRP A 125 6.11 8.48 19.98
CA TRP A 125 6.25 9.55 18.99
C TRP A 125 5.99 10.93 19.58
N ALA A 126 4.99 11.05 20.45
CA ALA A 126 4.70 12.30 21.14
C ALA A 126 5.86 12.74 22.06
N GLU A 127 6.40 11.82 22.86
CA GLU A 127 7.46 12.08 23.84
C GLU A 127 8.83 12.31 23.19
N ALA A 128 9.28 11.37 22.35
CA ALA A 128 10.63 11.38 21.78
C ALA A 128 10.77 12.27 20.54
N HIS A 129 9.69 12.44 19.77
CA HIS A 129 9.73 13.14 18.48
C HIS A 129 8.80 14.36 18.42
N THR A 130 8.17 14.73 19.52
CA THR A 130 7.29 15.91 19.62
C THR A 130 6.14 15.90 18.58
N VAL A 131 5.66 14.73 18.18
CA VAL A 131 4.54 14.56 17.25
C VAL A 131 3.23 14.85 18.00
N LYS A 132 2.52 15.91 17.59
CA LYS A 132 1.28 16.35 18.25
C LYS A 132 0.05 15.90 17.43
N GLY A 133 -1.08 15.68 18.14
CA GLY A 133 -2.37 15.35 17.49
C GLY A 133 -2.41 13.98 16.87
N HIS A 134 -1.56 13.04 17.32
CA HIS A 134 -1.50 11.66 16.87
C HIS A 134 -1.66 10.66 18.02
N ASP A 135 -2.37 11.06 19.06
CA ASP A 135 -2.80 10.14 20.11
C ASP A 135 -3.91 9.18 19.61
N VAL A 136 -4.24 8.20 20.44
CA VAL A 136 -5.22 7.14 20.08
C VAL A 136 -6.57 7.73 19.68
N GLU A 137 -7.06 8.72 20.40
CA GLU A 137 -8.38 9.33 20.17
C GLU A 137 -8.38 10.15 18.87
N SER A 138 -7.34 10.94 18.65
CA SER A 138 -7.18 11.75 17.43
C SER A 138 -7.02 10.90 16.17
N MET A 139 -6.37 9.73 16.28
CA MET A 139 -6.13 8.84 15.14
C MET A 139 -7.29 7.88 14.86
N ALA A 140 -8.14 7.57 15.84
CA ALA A 140 -9.21 6.59 15.69
C ALA A 140 -10.12 6.84 14.47
N PRO A 141 -10.64 8.06 14.21
CA PRO A 141 -11.52 8.31 13.06
C PRO A 141 -10.80 8.11 11.71
N TRP A 142 -9.50 8.34 11.65
CA TRP A 142 -8.70 8.13 10.44
C TRP A 142 -8.44 6.65 10.18
N PHE A 143 -8.15 5.87 11.21
CA PHE A 143 -8.05 4.42 11.11
C PHE A 143 -9.38 3.82 10.64
N GLU A 144 -10.49 4.17 11.26
CA GLU A 144 -11.82 3.70 10.87
C GLU A 144 -12.15 4.03 9.42
N LYS A 145 -11.86 5.26 8.98
CA LYS A 145 -12.08 5.68 7.60
C LYS A 145 -11.26 4.84 6.61
N MET A 146 -9.99 4.55 6.93
CA MET A 146 -9.13 3.75 6.08
C MET A 146 -9.51 2.26 6.10
N GLU A 147 -9.87 1.73 7.26
CA GLU A 147 -10.37 0.35 7.39
C GLU A 147 -11.63 0.13 6.53
N GLN A 148 -12.56 1.06 6.58
CA GLN A 148 -13.75 1.05 5.73
C GLN A 148 -13.40 1.16 4.24
N ARG A 149 -12.50 2.07 3.89
CA ARG A 149 -12.06 2.31 2.50
C ARG A 149 -11.39 1.09 1.88
N LEU A 150 -10.59 0.39 2.67
CA LEU A 150 -9.82 -0.80 2.25
C LEU A 150 -10.60 -2.11 2.44
N GLY A 151 -11.76 -2.07 3.11
CA GLY A 151 -12.53 -3.27 3.42
C GLY A 151 -11.81 -4.18 4.43
N VAL A 152 -11.07 -3.58 5.37
CA VAL A 152 -10.34 -4.36 6.40
C VAL A 152 -11.35 -5.13 7.24
N ALA A 153 -11.19 -6.44 7.27
CA ALA A 153 -12.05 -7.36 8.01
C ALA A 153 -11.23 -8.57 8.48
N PRO A 154 -11.65 -9.24 9.54
CA PRO A 154 -11.06 -10.51 9.93
C PRO A 154 -11.09 -11.51 8.77
N TRP A 155 -10.06 -12.35 8.66
CA TRP A 155 -9.98 -13.36 7.62
C TRP A 155 -11.21 -14.27 7.63
N ALA A 156 -11.93 -14.33 6.52
CA ALA A 156 -13.25 -14.97 6.44
C ALA A 156 -13.19 -16.48 6.14
N VAL A 157 -12.02 -17.02 5.79
CA VAL A 157 -11.83 -18.44 5.50
C VAL A 157 -11.09 -19.11 6.65
N PRO A 158 -11.30 -20.43 6.88
CA PRO A 158 -10.54 -21.19 7.87
C PRO A 158 -9.03 -21.08 7.59
N PRO A 159 -8.17 -21.11 8.63
CA PRO A 159 -6.73 -21.13 8.45
C PRO A 159 -6.30 -22.35 7.65
N ASN A 160 -5.26 -22.22 6.84
CA ASN A 160 -4.64 -23.36 6.21
C ASN A 160 -4.00 -24.29 7.27
N ALA A 161 -3.62 -25.51 6.88
CA ALA A 161 -3.09 -26.52 7.81
C ALA A 161 -1.86 -26.02 8.60
N ASN A 162 -1.00 -25.22 7.98
CA ASN A 162 0.19 -24.66 8.63
C ASN A 162 -0.18 -23.66 9.73
N ASN A 163 -1.08 -22.72 9.44
CA ASN A 163 -1.55 -21.74 10.42
C ASN A 163 -2.36 -22.39 11.54
N GLU A 164 -3.12 -23.46 11.22
CA GLU A 164 -3.88 -24.23 12.21
C GLU A 164 -2.97 -24.94 13.21
N VAL A 165 -1.80 -25.44 12.78
CA VAL A 165 -0.79 -25.99 13.69
C VAL A 165 -0.31 -24.96 14.70
N LEU A 166 -0.04 -23.73 14.24
CA LEU A 166 0.36 -22.63 15.13
C LEU A 166 -0.75 -22.31 16.14
N ARG A 167 -1.98 -22.16 15.69
CA ARG A 167 -3.16 -21.92 16.55
C ARG A 167 -3.29 -23.01 17.62
N THR A 168 -3.29 -24.26 17.20
CA THR A 168 -3.38 -25.42 18.10
C THR A 168 -2.22 -25.46 19.10
N GLY A 169 -1.02 -25.08 18.68
CA GLY A 169 0.15 -24.97 19.55
C GLY A 169 -0.03 -23.90 20.62
N CYS A 170 -0.51 -22.72 20.24
CA CYS A 170 -0.82 -21.63 21.16
C CYS A 170 -1.87 -22.04 22.19
N ASP A 171 -2.97 -22.67 21.76
CA ASP A 171 -4.02 -23.17 22.66
C ASP A 171 -3.48 -24.15 23.70
N LYS A 172 -2.65 -25.12 23.27
CA LYS A 172 -2.05 -26.12 24.16
C LYS A 172 -1.07 -25.52 25.17
N LEU A 173 -0.39 -24.42 24.80
CA LEU A 173 0.59 -23.75 25.65
C LEU A 173 0.01 -22.57 26.44
N GLY A 174 -1.27 -22.26 26.25
CA GLY A 174 -1.93 -21.13 26.90
C GLY A 174 -1.46 -19.76 26.37
N TYR A 175 -0.95 -19.69 25.16
CA TYR A 175 -0.59 -18.45 24.50
C TYR A 175 -1.77 -17.80 23.80
N HIS A 176 -1.77 -16.46 23.82
CA HIS A 176 -2.74 -15.70 23.04
C HIS A 176 -2.45 -15.79 21.54
N TRP A 177 -3.47 -15.97 20.76
CA TRP A 177 -3.44 -15.87 19.31
C TRP A 177 -4.64 -15.06 18.81
N ALA A 178 -4.51 -14.43 17.66
CA ALA A 178 -5.58 -13.71 17.00
C ALA A 178 -5.48 -13.86 15.48
N VAL A 179 -6.61 -13.68 14.81
CA VAL A 179 -6.67 -13.54 13.34
C VAL A 179 -6.22 -12.13 12.98
N ILE A 180 -5.41 -12.02 11.95
CA ILE A 180 -5.00 -10.75 11.36
C ILE A 180 -6.08 -10.27 10.39
#